data_0214ca1aa5ac191f539dd5ef76c57064
#
_entry.id   0214ca1aa5ac191f539dd5ef76c57064
#
_cell.length_a   1.000
_cell.length_b   1.000
_cell.length_c   1.000
_cell.angle_alpha   90.00
_cell.angle_beta   90.00
_cell.angle_gamma   90.00
#
_symmetry.space_group_name_H-M   'P 1'
#
loop_
_entity.id
_entity.type
_entity.pdbx_description
1 polymer ?
#
loop_
_entity_poly.entity_id
_entity_poly.type
_entity_poly.pdbx_seq_one_letter_code
_entity_poly.pdbx_strand_id
1 'polypeptide(L)'
;MTKRPRTLTAAFVRAVGRPGVYGDGRGGRGLSLRVHRTVDGRITKTWRQRVRVDGRLTSIGLGPYPEVTLAEARQEALANSRMVRLGRDPRGRGVPTFAEAAERTIRLHREGWKAESVLPDQWASTFRLHAAPLMDKPVDRITSGDVLSCLAPIWKSKPGAAAKARSRIAAVFRWCVGRNHRPDNPVDRAVAALPRANAGATKHYRALPHTEVRGALRAIRRGEVANPAAALWVELVAFTAVRPGEARRARWEEIDFESARWTIPAERMKAGRPFAVPLNAGALDVLRRARKLSGESPFVLR
;
A
#
# COMPACT_ATOMS: atom_id res chain seq x y z
N MET A 1 -36.35 25.31 42.24
CA MET A 1 -34.97 24.86 42.04
C MET A 1 -34.98 23.40 41.56
N THR A 2 -34.62 23.11 40.33
CA THR A 2 -34.63 21.74 39.80
C THR A 2 -33.48 20.96 40.46
N LYS A 3 -33.83 19.97 41.29
CA LYS A 3 -32.85 19.11 41.97
C LYS A 3 -32.00 18.35 40.94
N ARG A 4 -30.68 18.39 41.07
CA ARG A 4 -29.76 17.71 40.15
C ARG A 4 -30.02 16.19 40.19
N PRO A 5 -30.45 15.57 39.08
CA PRO A 5 -30.74 14.14 39.08
C PRO A 5 -29.42 13.32 39.08
N ARG A 6 -29.48 12.10 39.65
CA ARG A 6 -28.35 11.14 39.57
C ARG A 6 -28.09 10.66 38.16
N THR A 7 -29.13 10.60 37.34
CA THR A 7 -29.08 10.23 35.91
C THR A 7 -29.91 11.25 35.14
N LEU A 8 -29.43 11.69 33.99
CA LEU A 8 -30.13 12.67 33.16
C LEU A 8 -31.44 12.07 32.61
N THR A 9 -32.51 12.89 32.60
CA THR A 9 -33.76 12.58 31.92
C THR A 9 -34.02 13.58 30.82
N ALA A 10 -34.79 13.19 29.79
CA ALA A 10 -35.12 14.08 28.67
C ALA A 10 -35.84 15.36 29.17
N ALA A 11 -36.71 15.24 30.18
CA ALA A 11 -37.38 16.36 30.80
C ALA A 11 -36.39 17.32 31.48
N PHE A 12 -35.42 16.79 32.23
CA PHE A 12 -34.40 17.62 32.87
C PHE A 12 -33.49 18.31 31.79
N VAL A 13 -33.05 17.61 30.76
CA VAL A 13 -32.22 18.16 29.68
C VAL A 13 -32.94 19.32 28.98
N ARG A 14 -34.23 19.19 28.76
CA ARG A 14 -35.07 20.24 28.17
C ARG A 14 -35.18 21.46 29.10
N ALA A 15 -35.47 21.25 30.39
CA ALA A 15 -35.76 22.32 31.33
C ALA A 15 -34.54 23.04 31.92
N VAL A 16 -33.34 22.38 31.95
CA VAL A 16 -32.16 22.97 32.59
C VAL A 16 -31.66 24.20 31.84
N GLY A 17 -31.60 25.36 32.49
CA GLY A 17 -31.09 26.63 31.96
C GLY A 17 -29.90 27.19 32.75
N ARG A 18 -29.61 26.65 33.95
CA ARG A 18 -28.49 27.13 34.77
C ARG A 18 -27.16 26.64 34.17
N PRO A 19 -26.19 27.56 33.95
CA PRO A 19 -24.87 27.17 33.50
C PRO A 19 -24.20 26.15 34.43
N GLY A 20 -23.54 25.13 33.83
CA GLY A 20 -22.88 24.07 34.59
C GLY A 20 -22.69 22.81 33.79
N VAL A 21 -22.08 21.80 34.41
CA VAL A 21 -21.88 20.46 33.85
C VAL A 21 -22.72 19.43 34.60
N TYR A 22 -23.54 18.72 33.88
CA TYR A 22 -24.52 17.75 34.41
C TYR A 22 -24.16 16.35 33.89
N GLY A 23 -23.59 15.50 34.73
CA GLY A 23 -23.21 14.13 34.37
C GLY A 23 -24.41 13.19 34.36
N ASP A 24 -24.35 12.17 33.48
CA ASP A 24 -25.39 11.13 33.34
C ASP A 24 -25.21 9.94 34.32
N GLY A 25 -24.54 10.18 35.44
CA GLY A 25 -24.33 9.18 36.50
C GLY A 25 -23.32 8.08 36.13
N ARG A 26 -23.23 7.04 36.99
CA ARG A 26 -22.25 5.94 36.80
C ARG A 26 -22.51 5.11 35.55
N GLY A 27 -23.74 4.99 35.08
CA GLY A 27 -24.10 4.27 33.84
C GLY A 27 -23.86 5.05 32.55
N GLY A 28 -23.65 6.37 32.63
CA GLY A 28 -23.50 7.26 31.46
C GLY A 28 -22.14 7.25 30.81
N ARG A 29 -21.22 6.38 31.22
CA ARG A 29 -19.88 6.21 30.57
C ARG A 29 -19.11 7.51 30.37
N GLY A 30 -19.20 8.42 31.35
CA GLY A 30 -18.57 9.73 31.27
C GLY A 30 -19.34 10.77 30.45
N LEU A 31 -20.59 10.47 30.04
CA LEU A 31 -21.47 11.41 29.35
C LEU A 31 -21.89 12.55 30.30
N SER A 32 -21.90 13.76 29.80
CA SER A 32 -22.34 14.96 30.48
C SER A 32 -22.93 15.97 29.50
N LEU A 33 -23.92 16.72 29.99
CA LEU A 33 -24.48 17.89 29.35
C LEU A 33 -23.76 19.13 29.89
N ARG A 34 -23.13 19.90 29.04
CA ARG A 34 -22.59 21.22 29.39
C ARG A 34 -23.60 22.28 28.98
N VAL A 35 -24.05 23.06 29.96
CA VAL A 35 -24.92 24.23 29.76
C VAL A 35 -24.07 25.48 29.98
N HIS A 36 -24.06 26.39 29.06
CA HIS A 36 -23.40 27.69 29.24
C HIS A 36 -24.26 28.81 28.63
N ARG A 37 -24.02 30.03 29.10
CA ARG A 37 -24.63 31.23 28.59
C ARG A 37 -23.64 31.90 27.65
N THR A 38 -24.06 32.20 26.44
CA THR A 38 -23.27 32.98 25.47
C THR A 38 -23.20 34.45 25.87
N VAL A 39 -22.32 35.21 25.23
CA VAL A 39 -22.19 36.65 25.44
C VAL A 39 -23.53 37.38 25.22
N ASP A 40 -24.31 36.89 24.24
CA ASP A 40 -25.64 37.42 23.88
C ASP A 40 -26.75 36.95 24.85
N GLY A 41 -26.40 36.34 25.97
CA GLY A 41 -27.36 35.87 27.01
C GLY A 41 -28.09 34.57 26.69
N ARG A 42 -27.88 33.94 25.51
CA ARG A 42 -28.55 32.70 25.10
C ARG A 42 -27.98 31.52 25.88
N ILE A 43 -28.84 30.53 26.17
CA ILE A 43 -28.42 29.28 26.77
C ILE A 43 -28.13 28.28 25.68
N THR A 44 -26.88 27.75 25.66
CA THR A 44 -26.49 26.67 24.77
C THR A 44 -26.17 25.42 25.58
N LYS A 45 -26.49 24.26 25.01
CA LYS A 45 -26.34 22.95 25.62
C LYS A 45 -25.56 22.06 24.69
N THR A 46 -24.48 21.47 25.17
CA THR A 46 -23.63 20.58 24.34
C THR A 46 -23.31 19.29 25.07
N TRP A 47 -23.36 18.20 24.36
CA TRP A 47 -22.99 16.90 24.88
C TRP A 47 -21.50 16.70 24.87
N ARG A 48 -20.95 16.13 25.92
CA ARG A 48 -19.54 15.76 26.06
C ARG A 48 -19.42 14.42 26.74
N GLN A 49 -18.43 13.65 26.33
CA GLN A 49 -18.03 12.43 27.00
C GLN A 49 -16.58 12.53 27.46
N ARG A 50 -16.31 12.08 28.69
CA ARG A 50 -14.96 11.93 29.23
C ARG A 50 -14.60 10.46 29.20
N VAL A 51 -13.54 10.11 28.44
CA VAL A 51 -13.00 8.74 28.33
C VAL A 51 -11.49 8.75 28.53
N ARG A 52 -10.94 7.62 28.91
CA ARG A 52 -9.48 7.45 29.03
C ARG A 52 -8.96 6.76 27.76
N VAL A 53 -8.24 7.51 26.91
CA VAL A 53 -7.61 7.00 25.68
C VAL A 53 -6.11 6.91 25.95
N ASP A 54 -5.50 5.77 25.73
CA ASP A 54 -4.06 5.51 25.97
C ASP A 54 -3.58 6.02 27.34
N GLY A 55 -4.36 5.73 28.38
CA GLY A 55 -4.05 6.15 29.74
C GLY A 55 -4.36 7.62 30.07
N ARG A 56 -4.66 8.48 29.07
CA ARG A 56 -4.93 9.91 29.24
C ARG A 56 -6.42 10.22 29.22
N LEU A 57 -6.85 11.01 30.21
CA LEU A 57 -8.25 11.46 30.27
C LEU A 57 -8.54 12.46 29.14
N THR A 58 -9.52 12.14 28.30
CA THR A 58 -9.84 12.88 27.08
C THR A 58 -11.32 13.27 27.10
N SER A 59 -11.64 14.48 26.63
CA SER A 59 -13.01 14.95 26.44
C SER A 59 -13.38 14.96 24.96
N ILE A 60 -14.49 14.30 24.62
CA ILE A 60 -15.03 14.18 23.26
C ILE A 60 -16.34 14.97 23.20
N GLY A 61 -16.49 15.87 22.22
CA GLY A 61 -17.76 16.52 21.90
C GLY A 61 -18.65 15.57 21.12
N LEU A 62 -19.94 15.46 21.50
CA LEU A 62 -20.91 14.61 20.83
C LEU A 62 -22.00 15.42 20.09
N GLY A 63 -21.92 16.73 20.11
CA GLY A 63 -22.85 17.63 19.43
C GLY A 63 -23.72 18.48 20.35
N PRO A 64 -24.45 19.46 19.78
CA PRO A 64 -25.35 20.33 20.54
C PRO A 64 -26.73 19.69 20.72
N TYR A 65 -27.38 20.05 21.82
CA TYR A 65 -28.80 19.80 22.02
C TYR A 65 -29.59 21.02 21.49
N PRO A 66 -30.73 20.86 20.77
CA PRO A 66 -31.53 19.62 20.61
C PRO A 66 -31.16 18.75 19.40
N GLU A 67 -30.20 19.15 18.56
CA GLU A 67 -29.79 18.36 17.36
C GLU A 67 -29.40 16.93 17.70
N VAL A 68 -28.68 16.76 18.82
CA VAL A 68 -28.36 15.43 19.38
C VAL A 68 -29.22 15.27 20.63
N THR A 69 -30.09 14.26 20.65
CA THR A 69 -30.95 13.91 21.81
C THR A 69 -30.12 13.20 22.88
N LEU A 70 -30.67 13.06 24.07
CA LEU A 70 -30.07 12.28 25.17
C LEU A 70 -29.87 10.81 24.78
N ALA A 71 -30.79 10.23 24.02
CA ALA A 71 -30.73 8.84 23.60
C ALA A 71 -29.53 8.63 22.61
N GLU A 72 -29.41 9.49 21.62
CA GLU A 72 -28.32 9.48 20.66
C GLU A 72 -26.95 9.72 21.32
N ALA A 73 -26.88 10.71 22.24
CA ALA A 73 -25.65 10.96 22.99
C ALA A 73 -25.22 9.75 23.83
N ARG A 74 -26.16 8.97 24.40
CA ARG A 74 -25.89 7.72 25.13
C ARG A 74 -25.40 6.62 24.20
N GLN A 75 -26.01 6.48 23.02
CA GLN A 75 -25.57 5.50 22.00
C GLN A 75 -24.15 5.79 21.53
N GLU A 76 -23.85 7.05 21.25
CA GLU A 76 -22.52 7.46 20.82
C GLU A 76 -21.48 7.31 21.95
N ALA A 77 -21.84 7.64 23.18
CA ALA A 77 -20.99 7.40 24.35
C ALA A 77 -20.69 5.90 24.56
N LEU A 78 -21.66 5.03 24.27
CA LEU A 78 -21.47 3.57 24.29
C LEU A 78 -20.53 3.12 23.17
N ALA A 79 -20.73 3.62 21.94
CA ALA A 79 -19.88 3.31 20.79
C ALA A 79 -18.41 3.71 21.05
N ASN A 80 -18.19 4.94 21.51
CA ASN A 80 -16.88 5.45 21.87
C ASN A 80 -16.22 4.62 22.98
N SER A 81 -16.98 4.20 23.99
CA SER A 81 -16.45 3.35 25.07
C SER A 81 -16.06 1.95 24.57
N ARG A 82 -16.78 1.43 23.56
CA ARG A 82 -16.41 0.18 22.87
C ARG A 82 -15.13 0.35 22.06
N MET A 83 -14.99 1.47 21.32
CA MET A 83 -13.77 1.78 20.56
C MET A 83 -12.55 1.85 21.47
N VAL A 84 -12.64 2.56 22.60
CA VAL A 84 -11.54 2.65 23.57
C VAL A 84 -11.16 1.28 24.14
N ARG A 85 -12.15 0.42 24.43
CA ARG A 85 -11.90 -0.96 24.89
C ARG A 85 -11.17 -1.81 23.85
N LEU A 86 -11.34 -1.51 22.56
CA LEU A 86 -10.66 -2.14 21.45
C LEU A 86 -9.31 -1.47 21.12
N GLY A 87 -8.80 -0.58 21.99
CA GLY A 87 -7.56 0.15 21.78
C GLY A 87 -7.63 1.20 20.68
N ARG A 88 -8.82 1.74 20.38
CA ARG A 88 -9.04 2.76 19.35
C ARG A 88 -9.36 4.11 19.96
N ASP A 89 -8.84 5.18 19.35
CA ASP A 89 -9.22 6.55 19.74
C ASP A 89 -10.54 6.97 19.06
N PRO A 90 -11.61 7.20 19.79
CA PRO A 90 -12.91 7.61 19.22
C PRO A 90 -12.88 8.95 18.49
N ARG A 91 -11.85 9.78 18.70
CA ARG A 91 -11.70 11.05 18.00
C ARG A 91 -11.14 10.87 16.57
N GLY A 92 -10.82 9.65 16.16
CA GLY A 92 -10.09 9.37 14.93
C GLY A 92 -8.63 9.87 14.94
N ARG A 93 -8.13 10.39 16.08
CA ARG A 93 -6.75 10.82 16.23
C ARG A 93 -5.85 9.58 16.29
N GLY A 94 -4.83 9.58 15.46
CA GLY A 94 -3.91 8.44 15.33
C GLY A 94 -4.35 7.38 14.32
N VAL A 95 -5.54 7.51 13.69
CA VAL A 95 -5.88 6.74 12.51
C VAL A 95 -5.16 7.33 11.30
N PRO A 96 -4.23 6.61 10.68
CA PRO A 96 -3.48 7.14 9.56
C PRO A 96 -4.37 7.31 8.32
N THR A 97 -3.99 8.21 7.44
CA THR A 97 -4.50 8.21 6.06
C THR A 97 -4.00 6.96 5.33
N PHE A 98 -4.61 6.64 4.19
CA PHE A 98 -4.13 5.52 3.36
C PHE A 98 -2.68 5.76 2.90
N ALA A 99 -2.31 6.99 2.57
CA ALA A 99 -0.94 7.34 2.20
C ALA A 99 0.07 7.02 3.31
N GLU A 100 -0.22 7.46 4.54
CA GLU A 100 0.64 7.19 5.69
C GLU A 100 0.72 5.69 6.02
N ALA A 101 -0.41 4.98 5.92
CA ALA A 101 -0.46 3.54 6.13
C ALA A 101 0.32 2.78 5.05
N ALA A 102 0.21 3.21 3.78
CA ALA A 102 0.95 2.65 2.67
C ALA A 102 2.46 2.83 2.84
N GLU A 103 2.91 4.02 3.22
CA GLU A 103 4.33 4.29 3.49
C GLU A 103 4.88 3.40 4.61
N ARG A 104 4.14 3.28 5.72
CA ARG A 104 4.53 2.41 6.85
C ARG A 104 4.57 0.93 6.44
N THR A 105 3.62 0.51 5.61
CA THR A 105 3.59 -0.86 5.06
C THR A 105 4.77 -1.11 4.14
N ILE A 106 5.10 -0.19 3.23
CA ILE A 106 6.28 -0.30 2.34
C ILE A 106 7.56 -0.39 3.18
N ARG A 107 7.69 0.45 4.21
CA ARG A 107 8.87 0.43 5.10
C ARG A 107 9.04 -0.91 5.80
N LEU A 108 7.96 -1.50 6.32
CA LEU A 108 7.99 -2.82 6.94
C LEU A 108 8.39 -3.93 5.95
N HIS A 109 7.83 -3.89 4.73
CA HIS A 109 8.18 -4.89 3.71
C HIS A 109 9.61 -4.72 3.17
N ARG A 110 10.16 -3.50 3.24
CA ARG A 110 11.52 -3.21 2.76
C ARG A 110 12.59 -4.03 3.49
N GLU A 111 12.37 -4.39 4.75
CA GLU A 111 13.28 -5.24 5.53
C GLU A 111 13.46 -6.64 4.89
N GLY A 112 12.45 -7.16 4.19
CA GLY A 112 12.50 -8.43 3.47
C GLY A 112 12.93 -8.32 2.01
N TRP A 113 13.19 -7.11 1.49
CA TRP A 113 13.60 -6.92 0.10
C TRP A 113 15.10 -6.70 0.00
N LYS A 114 15.70 -7.04 -1.17
CA LYS A 114 17.09 -6.70 -1.44
C LYS A 114 17.27 -5.17 -1.40
N ALA A 115 18.42 -4.69 -0.92
CA ALA A 115 18.70 -3.27 -0.76
C ALA A 115 18.47 -2.44 -2.04
N GLU A 116 18.84 -3.00 -3.19
CA GLU A 116 18.70 -2.37 -4.52
C GLU A 116 17.35 -2.64 -5.19
N SER A 117 16.37 -3.13 -4.43
CA SER A 117 15.06 -3.49 -5.00
C SER A 117 14.28 -2.26 -5.43
N VAL A 118 13.75 -2.29 -6.64
CA VAL A 118 12.81 -1.28 -7.17
C VAL A 118 11.37 -1.47 -6.67
N LEU A 119 11.13 -2.46 -5.81
CA LEU A 119 9.78 -2.75 -5.30
C LEU A 119 9.16 -1.60 -4.52
N PRO A 120 9.88 -0.85 -3.66
CA PRO A 120 9.31 0.30 -2.97
C PRO A 120 8.69 1.31 -3.94
N ASP A 121 9.42 1.68 -4.99
CA ASP A 121 8.97 2.65 -6.00
C ASP A 121 7.81 2.11 -6.82
N GLN A 122 7.84 0.81 -7.13
CA GLN A 122 6.72 0.14 -7.80
C GLN A 122 5.45 0.11 -6.96
N TRP A 123 5.56 -0.06 -5.64
CA TRP A 123 4.41 0.01 -4.73
C TRP A 123 3.85 1.42 -4.68
N ALA A 124 4.70 2.42 -4.44
CA ALA A 124 4.32 3.82 -4.41
C ALA A 124 3.65 4.26 -5.73
N SER A 125 4.25 3.87 -6.87
CA SER A 125 3.67 4.13 -8.19
C SER A 125 2.29 3.47 -8.37
N THR A 126 2.11 2.23 -7.89
CA THR A 126 0.81 1.55 -7.96
C THR A 126 -0.27 2.31 -7.19
N PHE A 127 0.04 2.78 -5.99
CA PHE A 127 -0.91 3.54 -5.19
C PHE A 127 -1.27 4.87 -5.85
N ARG A 128 -0.27 5.61 -6.33
CA ARG A 128 -0.48 6.87 -7.04
C ARG A 128 -1.34 6.71 -8.30
N LEU A 129 -1.13 5.63 -9.07
CA LEU A 129 -1.84 5.40 -10.33
C LEU A 129 -3.24 4.78 -10.14
N HIS A 130 -3.41 3.92 -9.15
CA HIS A 130 -4.60 3.08 -9.05
C HIS A 130 -5.34 3.20 -7.72
N ALA A 131 -4.82 3.93 -6.74
CA ALA A 131 -5.44 4.15 -5.45
C ALA A 131 -5.46 5.63 -5.05
N ALA A 132 -5.28 6.55 -6.01
CA ALA A 132 -5.27 7.99 -5.77
C ALA A 132 -6.48 8.49 -4.94
N PRO A 133 -7.73 8.03 -5.19
CA PRO A 133 -8.88 8.48 -4.40
C PRO A 133 -8.87 8.04 -2.94
N LEU A 134 -7.99 7.10 -2.56
CA LEU A 134 -7.87 6.61 -1.19
C LEU A 134 -6.82 7.38 -0.38
N MET A 135 -5.85 8.02 -1.05
CA MET A 135 -4.60 8.50 -0.43
C MET A 135 -4.84 9.39 0.81
N ASP A 136 -5.74 10.34 0.71
CA ASP A 136 -6.02 11.32 1.77
C ASP A 136 -7.11 10.88 2.76
N LYS A 137 -7.75 9.72 2.50
CA LYS A 137 -8.81 9.22 3.36
C LYS A 137 -8.24 8.51 4.59
N PRO A 138 -8.77 8.76 5.80
CA PRO A 138 -8.48 7.92 6.96
C PRO A 138 -8.85 6.46 6.69
N VAL A 139 -7.95 5.52 7.05
CA VAL A 139 -8.11 4.10 6.68
C VAL A 139 -9.36 3.45 7.26
N ASP A 140 -9.88 3.93 8.38
CA ASP A 140 -11.11 3.45 9.01
C ASP A 140 -12.39 3.88 8.26
N ARG A 141 -12.30 4.93 7.44
CA ARG A 141 -13.41 5.47 6.63
C ARG A 141 -13.44 4.96 5.19
N ILE A 142 -12.40 4.25 4.77
CA ILE A 142 -12.37 3.66 3.42
C ILE A 142 -13.30 2.45 3.38
N THR A 143 -14.26 2.51 2.48
CA THR A 143 -15.25 1.46 2.26
C THR A 143 -14.82 0.47 1.17
N SER A 144 -15.51 -0.67 1.06
CA SER A 144 -15.35 -1.58 -0.08
C SER A 144 -15.75 -0.92 -1.41
N GLY A 145 -16.71 0.02 -1.40
CA GLY A 145 -17.08 0.81 -2.57
C GLY A 145 -15.95 1.71 -3.06
N ASP A 146 -15.20 2.34 -2.16
CA ASP A 146 -14.03 3.14 -2.53
C ASP A 146 -12.95 2.28 -3.19
N VAL A 147 -12.68 1.09 -2.65
CA VAL A 147 -11.72 0.14 -3.24
C VAL A 147 -12.20 -0.39 -4.58
N LEU A 148 -13.50 -0.70 -4.69
CA LEU A 148 -14.12 -1.12 -5.95
C LEU A 148 -13.95 -0.06 -7.04
N SER A 149 -14.17 1.21 -6.72
CA SER A 149 -13.98 2.34 -7.65
C SER A 149 -12.54 2.45 -8.17
N CYS A 150 -11.56 2.06 -7.37
CA CYS A 150 -10.15 2.03 -7.77
C CYS A 150 -9.83 0.84 -8.70
N LEU A 151 -10.42 -0.33 -8.44
CA LEU A 151 -10.09 -1.57 -9.15
C LEU A 151 -10.92 -1.78 -10.42
N ALA A 152 -12.20 -1.40 -10.42
CA ALA A 152 -13.12 -1.66 -11.53
C ALA A 152 -12.64 -1.16 -12.90
N PRO A 153 -12.07 0.05 -13.04
CA PRO A 153 -11.62 0.57 -14.34
C PRO A 153 -10.50 -0.26 -14.99
N ILE A 154 -9.66 -0.91 -14.17
CA ILE A 154 -8.50 -1.67 -14.64
C ILE A 154 -8.75 -3.18 -14.60
N TRP A 155 -9.87 -3.64 -14.04
CA TRP A 155 -10.10 -5.05 -13.75
C TRP A 155 -10.07 -5.94 -14.99
N LYS A 156 -10.77 -5.52 -16.05
CA LYS A 156 -10.81 -6.25 -17.33
C LYS A 156 -9.75 -5.77 -18.31
N SER A 157 -9.48 -4.46 -18.35
CA SER A 157 -8.59 -3.84 -19.33
C SER A 157 -7.11 -4.11 -19.06
N LYS A 158 -6.71 -4.21 -17.79
CA LYS A 158 -5.30 -4.39 -17.35
C LYS A 158 -5.21 -5.40 -16.20
N PRO A 159 -5.55 -6.69 -16.40
CA PRO A 159 -5.70 -7.67 -15.32
C PRO A 159 -4.43 -7.84 -14.47
N GLY A 160 -3.25 -7.76 -15.09
CA GLY A 160 -1.98 -7.82 -14.35
C GLY A 160 -1.74 -6.62 -13.42
N ALA A 161 -2.13 -5.41 -13.85
CA ALA A 161 -2.07 -4.21 -13.00
C ALA A 161 -3.13 -4.29 -11.89
N ALA A 162 -4.35 -4.73 -12.21
CA ALA A 162 -5.42 -4.92 -11.25
C ALA A 162 -5.05 -5.92 -10.14
N ALA A 163 -4.44 -7.05 -10.49
CA ALA A 163 -3.96 -8.04 -9.54
C ALA A 163 -2.88 -7.46 -8.59
N LYS A 164 -1.93 -6.70 -9.13
CA LYS A 164 -0.90 -6.03 -8.32
C LYS A 164 -1.51 -4.96 -7.42
N ALA A 165 -2.40 -4.11 -7.94
CA ALA A 165 -3.08 -3.08 -7.17
C ALA A 165 -3.90 -3.70 -6.03
N ARG A 166 -4.72 -4.71 -6.33
CA ARG A 166 -5.47 -5.49 -5.33
C ARG A 166 -4.58 -6.02 -4.22
N SER A 167 -3.51 -6.72 -4.58
CA SER A 167 -2.60 -7.34 -3.61
C SER A 167 -1.93 -6.31 -2.70
N ARG A 168 -1.48 -5.19 -3.27
CA ARG A 168 -0.80 -4.11 -2.55
C ARG A 168 -1.75 -3.34 -1.65
N ILE A 169 -2.95 -2.97 -2.12
CA ILE A 169 -4.00 -2.33 -1.31
C ILE A 169 -4.41 -3.26 -0.16
N ALA A 170 -4.61 -4.55 -0.43
CA ALA A 170 -4.93 -5.52 0.61
C ALA A 170 -3.83 -5.65 1.66
N ALA A 171 -2.56 -5.55 1.28
CA ALA A 171 -1.44 -5.57 2.23
C ALA A 171 -1.46 -4.36 3.18
N VAL A 172 -1.76 -3.16 2.67
CA VAL A 172 -1.94 -1.96 3.50
C VAL A 172 -3.06 -2.16 4.51
N PHE A 173 -4.21 -2.68 4.08
CA PHE A 173 -5.32 -2.91 5.00
C PHE A 173 -5.05 -4.05 6.00
N ARG A 174 -4.32 -5.11 5.63
CA ARG A 174 -3.86 -6.12 6.61
C ARG A 174 -2.99 -5.50 7.70
N TRP A 175 -2.08 -4.59 7.32
CA TRP A 175 -1.29 -3.82 8.28
C TRP A 175 -2.19 -2.97 9.19
N CYS A 176 -3.20 -2.29 8.62
CA CYS A 176 -4.15 -1.49 9.41
C CYS A 176 -4.96 -2.34 10.40
N VAL A 177 -5.39 -3.54 9.99
CA VAL A 177 -6.09 -4.50 10.88
C VAL A 177 -5.17 -4.96 12.00
N GLY A 178 -3.94 -5.35 11.68
CA GLY A 178 -2.94 -5.76 12.68
C GLY A 178 -2.57 -4.66 13.68
N ARG A 179 -2.77 -3.39 13.31
CA ARG A 179 -2.58 -2.21 14.19
C ARG A 179 -3.86 -1.71 14.85
N ASN A 180 -4.97 -2.43 14.73
CA ASN A 180 -6.29 -2.05 15.25
C ASN A 180 -6.83 -0.71 14.72
N HIS A 181 -6.33 -0.21 13.59
CA HIS A 181 -6.89 0.99 12.95
C HIS A 181 -8.26 0.73 12.32
N ARG A 182 -8.56 -0.52 11.97
CA ARG A 182 -9.87 -0.96 11.47
C ARG A 182 -10.12 -2.45 11.74
N PRO A 183 -11.39 -2.94 11.73
CA PRO A 183 -11.72 -4.32 12.07
C PRO A 183 -11.50 -5.32 10.95
N ASP A 184 -11.56 -4.90 9.68
CA ASP A 184 -11.64 -5.77 8.50
C ASP A 184 -10.82 -5.22 7.32
N ASN A 185 -10.65 -6.06 6.30
CA ASN A 185 -10.03 -5.65 5.03
C ASN A 185 -11.13 -5.40 3.98
N PRO A 186 -11.34 -4.15 3.52
CA PRO A 186 -12.41 -3.83 2.58
C PRO A 186 -12.18 -4.40 1.17
N VAL A 187 -10.95 -4.82 0.85
CA VAL A 187 -10.59 -5.38 -0.46
C VAL A 187 -11.33 -6.67 -0.74
N ASP A 188 -11.54 -7.51 0.28
CA ASP A 188 -12.16 -8.82 0.10
C ASP A 188 -13.62 -8.68 -0.40
N ARG A 189 -14.38 -7.76 0.20
CA ARG A 189 -15.75 -7.44 -0.26
C ARG A 189 -15.76 -6.74 -1.61
N ALA A 190 -14.82 -5.83 -1.88
CA ALA A 190 -14.71 -5.15 -3.16
C ALA A 190 -14.46 -6.15 -4.29
N VAL A 191 -13.58 -7.12 -4.08
CA VAL A 191 -13.25 -8.16 -5.07
C VAL A 191 -14.41 -9.13 -5.30
N ALA A 192 -15.17 -9.45 -4.26
CA ALA A 192 -16.36 -10.31 -4.38
C ALA A 192 -17.44 -9.68 -5.28
N ALA A 193 -17.49 -8.34 -5.35
CA ALA A 193 -18.42 -7.62 -6.23
C ALA A 193 -17.93 -7.49 -7.68
N LEU A 194 -16.66 -7.86 -7.97
CA LEU A 194 -16.10 -7.81 -9.32
C LEU A 194 -16.37 -9.13 -10.07
N PRO A 195 -16.56 -9.10 -11.39
CA PRO A 195 -16.67 -10.32 -12.17
C PRO A 195 -15.38 -11.14 -12.04
N ARG A 196 -15.48 -12.46 -12.18
CA ARG A 196 -14.29 -13.32 -12.19
C ARG A 196 -13.28 -12.78 -13.20
N ALA A 197 -12.04 -12.56 -12.74
CA ALA A 197 -10.96 -12.20 -13.63
C ALA A 197 -10.77 -13.36 -14.61
N ASN A 198 -10.93 -13.09 -15.91
CA ASN A 198 -10.66 -14.09 -16.94
C ASN A 198 -9.17 -14.43 -16.90
N ALA A 199 -8.81 -15.53 -16.27
CA ALA A 199 -7.45 -16.05 -16.22
C ALA A 199 -6.90 -16.39 -17.63
N GLY A 200 -7.76 -16.43 -18.66
CA GLY A 200 -7.42 -16.82 -20.02
C GLY A 200 -6.86 -15.73 -20.95
N ALA A 201 -6.80 -14.47 -20.52
CA ALA A 201 -6.43 -13.35 -21.41
C ALA A 201 -5.02 -12.81 -21.19
N THR A 202 -4.12 -13.57 -20.58
CA THR A 202 -2.69 -13.17 -20.57
C THR A 202 -2.16 -13.37 -21.98
N LYS A 203 -2.14 -12.28 -22.78
CA LYS A 203 -1.42 -12.31 -24.07
C LYS A 203 0.05 -12.54 -23.75
N HIS A 204 0.52 -13.76 -24.00
CA HIS A 204 1.95 -14.05 -24.00
C HIS A 204 2.62 -13.22 -25.10
N TYR A 205 3.79 -12.67 -24.82
CA TYR A 205 4.61 -12.11 -25.90
C TYR A 205 4.90 -13.21 -26.92
N ARG A 206 4.84 -12.85 -28.20
CA ARG A 206 5.22 -13.79 -29.27
C ARG A 206 6.69 -14.16 -29.08
N ALA A 207 6.98 -15.44 -29.00
CA ALA A 207 8.32 -15.95 -29.05
C ALA A 207 8.69 -16.25 -30.49
N LEU A 208 9.93 -15.95 -30.90
CA LEU A 208 10.48 -16.39 -32.19
C LEU A 208 10.63 -17.91 -32.15
N PRO A 209 10.18 -18.62 -33.20
CA PRO A 209 10.54 -20.01 -33.38
C PRO A 209 12.06 -20.17 -33.38
N HIS A 210 12.58 -21.26 -32.84
CA HIS A 210 14.03 -21.48 -32.77
C HIS A 210 14.69 -21.47 -34.13
N THR A 211 13.98 -21.87 -35.18
CA THR A 211 14.44 -21.84 -36.59
C THR A 211 14.71 -20.43 -37.11
N GLU A 212 14.02 -19.43 -36.59
CA GLU A 212 14.13 -18.03 -37.00
C GLU A 212 15.20 -17.25 -36.20
N VAL A 213 15.64 -17.77 -35.03
CA VAL A 213 16.59 -17.08 -34.13
C VAL A 213 17.89 -16.76 -34.86
N ARG A 214 18.41 -17.71 -35.69
CA ARG A 214 19.63 -17.47 -36.48
C ARG A 214 19.48 -16.30 -37.46
N GLY A 215 18.35 -16.19 -38.12
CA GLY A 215 18.02 -15.09 -39.02
C GLY A 215 17.99 -13.74 -38.30
N ALA A 216 17.32 -13.71 -37.16
CA ALA A 216 17.22 -12.52 -36.30
C ALA A 216 18.60 -12.05 -35.79
N LEU A 217 19.44 -12.98 -35.32
CA LEU A 217 20.80 -12.63 -34.89
C LEU A 217 21.68 -12.10 -36.05
N ARG A 218 21.51 -12.64 -37.27
CA ARG A 218 22.18 -12.09 -38.45
C ARG A 218 21.73 -10.68 -38.80
N ALA A 219 20.43 -10.38 -38.70
CA ALA A 219 19.88 -9.06 -38.92
C ALA A 219 20.43 -8.04 -37.90
N ILE A 220 20.46 -8.42 -36.62
CA ILE A 220 21.08 -7.61 -35.55
C ILE A 220 22.54 -7.30 -35.84
N ARG A 221 23.32 -8.29 -36.30
CA ARG A 221 24.76 -8.13 -36.68
C ARG A 221 24.99 -7.22 -37.88
N ARG A 222 24.01 -7.14 -38.79
CA ARG A 222 24.08 -6.23 -39.96
C ARG A 222 23.78 -4.77 -39.63
N GLY A 223 23.53 -4.46 -38.36
CA GLY A 223 23.30 -3.09 -37.93
C GLY A 223 21.83 -2.64 -37.97
N GLU A 224 20.89 -3.56 -38.08
CA GLU A 224 19.44 -3.25 -37.99
C GLU A 224 19.04 -2.76 -36.59
N VAL A 225 19.92 -2.84 -35.58
CA VAL A 225 19.78 -2.27 -34.25
C VAL A 225 20.74 -1.10 -34.12
N ALA A 226 20.19 0.09 -33.92
CA ALA A 226 20.97 1.34 -33.89
C ALA A 226 21.99 1.43 -32.75
N ASN A 227 21.77 0.74 -31.64
CA ASN A 227 22.68 0.74 -30.50
C ASN A 227 23.52 -0.55 -30.48
N PRO A 228 24.87 -0.47 -30.73
CA PRO A 228 25.72 -1.64 -30.72
C PRO A 228 25.78 -2.41 -29.41
N ALA A 229 25.72 -1.72 -28.27
CA ALA A 229 25.69 -2.39 -26.96
C ALA A 229 24.38 -3.18 -26.74
N ALA A 230 23.25 -2.65 -27.22
CA ALA A 230 21.98 -3.36 -27.20
C ALA A 230 21.99 -4.59 -28.12
N ALA A 231 22.58 -4.49 -29.27
CA ALA A 231 22.79 -5.61 -30.21
C ALA A 231 23.56 -6.76 -29.54
N LEU A 232 24.72 -6.45 -28.96
CA LEU A 232 25.56 -7.42 -28.26
C LEU A 232 24.85 -8.01 -27.02
N TRP A 233 24.06 -7.22 -26.33
CA TRP A 233 23.25 -7.69 -25.20
C TRP A 233 22.23 -8.75 -25.62
N VAL A 234 21.50 -8.52 -26.71
CA VAL A 234 20.54 -9.50 -27.26
C VAL A 234 21.23 -10.78 -27.66
N GLU A 235 22.39 -10.66 -28.39
CA GLU A 235 23.20 -11.82 -28.79
C GLU A 235 23.67 -12.61 -27.55
N LEU A 236 24.21 -11.94 -26.53
CA LEU A 236 24.69 -12.59 -25.32
C LEU A 236 23.57 -13.37 -24.61
N VAL A 237 22.38 -12.75 -24.45
CA VAL A 237 21.22 -13.41 -23.89
C VAL A 237 20.80 -14.63 -24.71
N ALA A 238 20.83 -14.52 -26.05
CA ALA A 238 20.45 -15.63 -26.94
C ALA A 238 21.42 -16.82 -26.83
N PHE A 239 22.74 -16.57 -26.69
CA PHE A 239 23.75 -17.63 -26.60
C PHE A 239 23.88 -18.25 -25.20
N THR A 240 23.49 -17.53 -24.15
CA THR A 240 23.69 -17.96 -22.76
C THR A 240 22.38 -18.33 -22.03
N ALA A 241 21.24 -17.95 -22.59
CA ALA A 241 19.91 -18.09 -21.96
C ALA A 241 19.80 -17.52 -20.55
N VAL A 242 20.69 -16.61 -20.15
CA VAL A 242 20.60 -15.89 -18.86
C VAL A 242 19.45 -14.90 -18.87
N ARG A 243 19.00 -14.48 -17.69
CA ARG A 243 17.98 -13.44 -17.65
C ARG A 243 18.52 -12.12 -18.20
N PRO A 244 17.67 -11.33 -18.89
CA PRO A 244 18.06 -10.03 -19.43
C PRO A 244 18.75 -9.10 -18.42
N GLY A 245 18.30 -9.10 -17.17
CA GLY A 245 18.90 -8.31 -16.09
C GLY A 245 20.27 -8.82 -15.63
N GLU A 246 20.54 -10.10 -15.74
CA GLU A 246 21.83 -10.71 -15.43
C GLU A 246 22.87 -10.28 -16.50
N ALA A 247 22.51 -10.39 -17.77
CA ALA A 247 23.37 -9.95 -18.88
C ALA A 247 23.66 -8.44 -18.84
N ARG A 248 22.63 -7.61 -18.56
CA ARG A 248 22.81 -6.14 -18.51
C ARG A 248 23.78 -5.67 -17.44
N ARG A 249 23.93 -6.43 -16.34
CA ARG A 249 24.80 -6.10 -15.21
C ARG A 249 26.05 -6.95 -15.18
N ALA A 250 26.38 -7.66 -16.26
CA ALA A 250 27.58 -8.49 -16.37
C ALA A 250 28.83 -7.65 -16.17
N ARG A 251 29.77 -8.17 -15.37
CA ARG A 251 31.08 -7.55 -15.13
C ARG A 251 32.21 -8.39 -15.73
N TRP A 252 33.28 -7.75 -16.12
CA TRP A 252 34.44 -8.44 -16.68
C TRP A 252 35.10 -9.40 -15.67
N GLU A 253 35.09 -9.08 -14.41
CA GLU A 253 35.62 -9.93 -13.34
C GLU A 253 34.86 -11.27 -13.16
N GLU A 254 33.65 -11.36 -13.73
CA GLU A 254 32.81 -12.57 -13.71
C GLU A 254 33.12 -13.51 -14.87
N ILE A 255 33.90 -13.06 -15.89
CA ILE A 255 34.14 -13.78 -17.13
C ILE A 255 35.54 -14.38 -17.12
N ASP A 256 35.60 -15.71 -17.16
CA ASP A 256 36.80 -16.47 -17.37
C ASP A 256 36.85 -16.95 -18.81
N PHE A 257 37.76 -16.36 -19.61
CA PHE A 257 37.95 -16.71 -21.03
C PHE A 257 38.71 -18.01 -21.23
N GLU A 258 39.55 -18.41 -20.27
CA GLU A 258 40.37 -19.64 -20.34
C GLU A 258 39.49 -20.87 -20.10
N SER A 259 38.70 -20.87 -19.03
CA SER A 259 37.74 -21.95 -18.74
C SER A 259 36.43 -21.82 -19.49
N ALA A 260 36.27 -20.79 -20.33
CA ALA A 260 35.06 -20.47 -21.07
C ALA A 260 33.81 -20.46 -20.13
N ARG A 261 33.90 -19.75 -19.03
CA ARG A 261 32.86 -19.71 -17.97
C ARG A 261 32.54 -18.27 -17.56
N TRP A 262 31.25 -18.03 -17.35
CA TRP A 262 30.76 -16.82 -16.71
C TRP A 262 30.14 -17.19 -15.36
N THR A 263 30.69 -16.69 -14.26
CA THR A 263 30.20 -16.95 -12.90
C THR A 263 29.43 -15.75 -12.39
N ILE A 264 28.11 -15.85 -12.38
CA ILE A 264 27.24 -14.80 -11.83
C ILE A 264 27.21 -14.93 -10.31
N PRO A 265 27.61 -13.91 -9.52
CA PRO A 265 27.70 -14.02 -8.08
C PRO A 265 26.31 -14.10 -7.40
N ALA A 266 26.29 -14.67 -6.20
CA ALA A 266 25.07 -14.96 -5.43
C ALA A 266 24.18 -13.74 -5.22
N GLU A 267 24.77 -12.57 -4.99
CA GLU A 267 24.09 -11.31 -4.70
C GLU A 267 23.21 -10.87 -5.89
N ARG A 268 23.61 -11.22 -7.12
CA ARG A 268 22.87 -10.90 -8.35
C ARG A 268 21.85 -11.95 -8.73
N MET A 269 21.93 -13.15 -8.12
CA MET A 269 21.03 -14.26 -8.42
C MET A 269 19.76 -14.21 -7.55
N LYS A 270 18.61 -14.54 -8.17
CA LYS A 270 17.34 -14.64 -7.44
C LYS A 270 17.37 -15.75 -6.38
N ALA A 271 18.12 -16.83 -6.65
CA ALA A 271 18.24 -17.99 -5.77
C ALA A 271 19.25 -17.78 -4.60
N GLY A 272 19.97 -16.66 -4.56
CA GLY A 272 20.97 -16.37 -3.52
C GLY A 272 22.19 -17.29 -3.52
N ARG A 273 22.50 -17.94 -4.64
CA ARG A 273 23.70 -18.77 -4.83
C ARG A 273 24.33 -18.48 -6.19
N PRO A 274 25.66 -18.59 -6.34
CA PRO A 274 26.34 -18.29 -7.59
C PRO A 274 25.86 -19.25 -8.68
N PHE A 275 25.88 -18.78 -9.92
CA PHE A 275 25.48 -19.55 -11.08
C PHE A 275 26.54 -19.48 -12.17
N ALA A 276 27.08 -20.63 -12.53
CA ALA A 276 28.08 -20.76 -13.59
C ALA A 276 27.38 -21.03 -14.92
N VAL A 277 27.67 -20.19 -15.92
CA VAL A 277 27.15 -20.27 -17.27
C VAL A 277 28.31 -20.70 -18.19
N PRO A 278 28.23 -21.86 -18.87
CA PRO A 278 29.22 -22.23 -19.86
C PRO A 278 29.13 -21.32 -21.10
N LEU A 279 30.24 -20.82 -21.55
CA LEU A 279 30.33 -19.92 -22.70
C LEU A 279 30.68 -20.72 -23.98
N ASN A 280 29.73 -20.82 -24.88
CA ASN A 280 29.98 -21.35 -26.21
C ASN A 280 30.75 -20.36 -27.11
N ALA A 281 31.22 -20.82 -28.29
CA ALA A 281 31.99 -19.99 -29.20
C ALA A 281 31.26 -18.68 -29.59
N GLY A 282 29.96 -18.73 -29.75
CA GLY A 282 29.13 -17.54 -30.04
C GLY A 282 29.11 -16.52 -28.90
N ALA A 283 28.97 -16.98 -27.66
CA ALA A 283 29.02 -16.11 -26.48
C ALA A 283 30.40 -15.47 -26.29
N LEU A 284 31.49 -16.26 -26.52
CA LEU A 284 32.86 -15.75 -26.47
C LEU A 284 33.13 -14.69 -27.55
N ASP A 285 32.63 -14.90 -28.78
CA ASP A 285 32.70 -13.88 -29.84
C ASP A 285 32.01 -12.58 -29.45
N VAL A 286 30.80 -12.67 -28.89
CA VAL A 286 30.07 -11.50 -28.39
C VAL A 286 30.86 -10.76 -27.30
N LEU A 287 31.44 -11.49 -26.37
CA LEU A 287 32.22 -10.90 -25.27
C LEU A 287 33.51 -10.23 -25.80
N ARG A 288 34.20 -10.83 -26.78
CA ARG A 288 35.37 -10.19 -27.42
C ARG A 288 34.98 -8.88 -28.12
N ARG A 289 33.85 -8.85 -28.83
CA ARG A 289 33.34 -7.62 -29.47
C ARG A 289 32.89 -6.59 -28.41
N ALA A 290 32.26 -7.02 -27.34
CA ALA A 290 31.89 -6.14 -26.22
C ALA A 290 33.12 -5.49 -25.56
N ARG A 291 34.24 -6.23 -25.42
CA ARG A 291 35.50 -5.72 -24.86
C ARG A 291 36.04 -4.52 -25.62
N LYS A 292 35.88 -4.52 -26.95
CA LYS A 292 36.31 -3.40 -27.81
C LYS A 292 35.45 -2.14 -27.61
N LEU A 293 34.17 -2.31 -27.20
CA LEU A 293 33.27 -1.19 -26.98
C LEU A 293 33.28 -0.67 -25.52
N SER A 294 33.58 -1.54 -24.58
CA SER A 294 33.47 -1.18 -23.16
C SER A 294 34.63 -0.33 -22.63
N GLY A 295 35.77 -0.29 -23.33
CA GLY A 295 36.95 0.43 -22.86
C GLY A 295 37.38 -0.01 -21.47
N GLU A 296 37.56 0.94 -20.57
CA GLU A 296 37.94 0.71 -19.17
C GLU A 296 36.72 0.43 -18.24
N SER A 297 35.52 0.37 -18.78
CA SER A 297 34.31 0.07 -17.98
C SER A 297 34.44 -1.30 -17.28
N PRO A 298 34.09 -1.41 -15.99
CA PRO A 298 34.03 -2.70 -15.32
C PRO A 298 32.87 -3.57 -15.82
N PHE A 299 31.90 -2.98 -16.54
CA PHE A 299 30.75 -3.70 -17.10
C PHE A 299 31.02 -4.17 -18.51
N VAL A 300 30.50 -5.36 -18.82
CA VAL A 300 30.61 -5.96 -20.18
C VAL A 300 29.87 -5.11 -21.22
N LEU A 301 28.68 -4.64 -20.85
CA LEU A 301 27.78 -3.85 -21.71
C LEU A 301 27.22 -2.65 -20.91
N ARG A 302 27.36 -1.47 -21.49
CA ARG A 302 26.90 -0.22 -20.87
C ARG A 302 26.04 0.58 -21.85
#